data_1df6da70a0aa7ddac5d80bf6d2c7dc22
#
_entry.id   1df6da70a0aa7ddac5d80bf6d2c7dc22
#
_cell.length_a   1.000
_cell.length_b   1.000
_cell.length_c   1.000
_cell.angle_alpha   90.00
_cell.angle_beta   90.00
_cell.angle_gamma   90.00
#
_symmetry.space_group_name_H-M   'P 1'
#
loop_
_entity.id
_entity.type
_entity.pdbx_description
1 polymer ?
#
loop_
_entity_poly.entity_id
_entity_poly.type
_entity_poly.pdbx_seq_one_letter_code
_entity_poly.pdbx_strand_id
1 'polypeptide(L)'
;MIDENGENLGVMFTREAFEQAQGVGLDLVEISPNSDPPVAKFLDIGRFKYEAQKKANEQRKRQKTQEIKEIKMRPNIDDHDYDTKMKKVVEFLEDGDKVKVTMRFRGREMAHGELGMNVLRRVQEQTAELAKVEAHPRMEGRQMLMVLAPK
;
A
#
# COMPACT_ATOMS: atom_id res chain seq x y z
N MET A 1 2.90 8.76 35.80
CA MET A 1 4.23 8.17 36.01
C MET A 1 4.13 6.66 36.13
N ILE A 2 4.86 5.92 35.32
CA ILE A 2 4.84 4.44 35.27
C ILE A 2 6.25 3.93 35.55
N ASP A 3 6.37 2.95 36.44
CA ASP A 3 7.66 2.33 36.78
C ASP A 3 8.10 1.25 35.77
N GLU A 4 9.24 0.61 36.01
CA GLU A 4 9.80 -0.45 35.14
C GLU A 4 8.90 -1.70 35.07
N ASN A 5 8.04 -1.91 36.05
CA ASN A 5 7.10 -3.05 36.10
C ASN A 5 5.72 -2.71 35.51
N GLY A 6 5.51 -1.48 35.05
CA GLY A 6 4.24 -1.03 34.51
C GLY A 6 3.24 -0.53 35.54
N GLU A 7 3.66 -0.38 36.81
CA GLU A 7 2.80 0.16 37.86
C GLU A 7 2.69 1.69 37.74
N ASN A 8 1.49 2.18 37.96
CA ASN A 8 1.23 3.63 37.97
C ASN A 8 1.61 4.21 39.35
N LEU A 9 2.64 5.06 39.37
CA LEU A 9 3.11 5.72 40.58
C LEU A 9 2.35 7.03 40.93
N GLY A 10 1.37 7.35 40.11
CA GLY A 10 0.61 8.60 40.26
C GLY A 10 1.29 9.80 39.62
N VAL A 11 0.76 11.01 39.98
CA VAL A 11 1.32 12.26 39.48
C VAL A 11 2.43 12.74 40.41
N MET A 12 3.59 13.09 39.85
CA MET A 12 4.73 13.60 40.61
C MET A 12 5.50 14.64 39.79
N PHE A 13 6.34 15.43 40.48
CA PHE A 13 7.23 16.35 39.77
C PHE A 13 8.26 15.62 38.93
N THR A 14 8.59 16.20 37.79
CA THR A 14 9.59 15.62 36.85
C THR A 14 10.93 15.33 37.54
N ARG A 15 11.35 16.22 38.43
CA ARG A 15 12.59 16.05 39.19
C ARG A 15 12.57 14.80 40.06
N GLU A 16 11.47 14.54 40.75
CA GLU A 16 11.31 13.35 41.60
C GLU A 16 11.28 12.08 40.77
N ALA A 17 10.60 12.09 39.62
CA ALA A 17 10.55 10.98 38.68
C ALA A 17 11.93 10.67 38.11
N PHE A 18 12.70 11.68 37.76
CA PHE A 18 14.05 11.53 37.26
C PHE A 18 14.99 10.93 38.31
N GLU A 19 14.91 11.37 39.54
CA GLU A 19 15.72 10.82 40.63
C GLU A 19 15.40 9.33 40.89
N GLN A 20 14.11 8.96 40.83
CA GLN A 20 13.69 7.57 40.97
C GLN A 20 14.20 6.71 39.79
N ALA A 21 14.14 7.21 38.57
CA ALA A 21 14.66 6.51 37.40
C ALA A 21 16.16 6.24 37.52
N GLN A 22 16.93 7.23 37.96
CA GLN A 22 18.36 7.08 38.19
C GLN A 22 18.65 6.06 39.30
N GLY A 23 17.85 6.02 40.34
CA GLY A 23 17.97 5.07 41.45
C GLY A 23 17.84 3.61 41.02
N VAL A 24 17.10 3.33 39.95
CA VAL A 24 16.95 1.99 39.38
C VAL A 24 17.81 1.78 38.13
N GLY A 25 18.64 2.75 37.76
CA GLY A 25 19.55 2.63 36.61
C GLY A 25 18.87 2.71 35.26
N LEU A 26 17.72 3.37 35.17
CA LEU A 26 16.93 3.55 33.97
C LEU A 26 16.79 5.02 33.57
N ASP A 27 16.35 5.25 32.36
CA ASP A 27 16.05 6.58 31.84
C ASP A 27 14.56 6.92 32.06
N LEU A 28 14.26 8.19 32.21
CA LEU A 28 12.89 8.69 32.23
C LEU A 28 12.49 9.08 30.81
N VAL A 29 11.50 8.39 30.28
CA VAL A 29 11.01 8.60 28.91
C VAL A 29 9.56 9.02 28.94
N GLU A 30 9.24 10.13 28.29
CA GLU A 30 7.87 10.62 28.13
C GLU A 30 7.17 9.84 27.00
N ILE A 31 6.21 8.98 27.37
CA ILE A 31 5.53 8.10 26.41
C ILE A 31 4.24 8.71 25.85
N SER A 32 3.63 9.65 26.55
CA SER A 32 2.41 10.34 26.13
C SER A 32 2.53 11.84 26.43
N PRO A 33 3.26 12.61 25.60
CA PRO A 33 3.50 14.03 25.85
C PRO A 33 2.24 14.90 25.69
N ASN A 34 1.25 14.43 24.94
CA ASN A 34 -0.01 15.15 24.70
C ASN A 34 -1.06 14.94 25.78
N SER A 35 -0.82 14.04 26.73
CA SER A 35 -1.69 13.86 27.89
C SER A 35 -1.47 14.97 28.91
N ASP A 36 -2.51 15.32 29.66
CA ASP A 36 -2.42 16.32 30.75
C ASP A 36 -2.83 15.68 32.09
N PRO A 37 -1.87 15.40 33.01
CA PRO A 37 -0.42 15.62 32.87
C PRO A 37 0.24 14.59 31.91
N PRO A 38 1.42 14.92 31.34
CA PRO A 38 2.16 13.98 30.48
C PRO A 38 2.50 12.69 31.20
N VAL A 39 2.42 11.57 30.49
CA VAL A 39 2.76 10.26 31.03
C VAL A 39 4.20 9.90 30.68
N ALA A 40 4.99 9.55 31.69
CA ALA A 40 6.36 9.11 31.54
C ALA A 40 6.58 7.73 32.16
N LYS A 41 7.58 7.02 31.65
CA LYS A 41 7.93 5.68 32.08
C LYS A 41 9.45 5.54 32.28
N PHE A 42 9.86 4.69 33.23
CA PHE A 42 11.25 4.31 33.39
C PHE A 42 11.60 3.25 32.33
N LEU A 43 12.51 3.58 31.41
CA LEU A 43 12.92 2.73 30.31
C LEU A 43 14.41 2.84 30.06
N ASP A 44 14.99 1.77 29.50
CA ASP A 44 16.26 1.88 28.80
C ASP A 44 16.02 2.52 27.44
N ILE A 45 16.47 3.76 27.25
CA ILE A 45 16.18 4.52 26.04
C ILE A 45 16.79 3.88 24.78
N GLY A 46 17.95 3.26 24.88
CA GLY A 46 18.57 2.54 23.77
C GLY A 46 17.72 1.37 23.30
N ARG A 47 17.23 0.56 24.24
CA ARG A 47 16.35 -0.57 23.97
C ARG A 47 15.00 -0.11 23.42
N PHE A 48 14.44 0.94 23.98
CA PHE A 48 13.18 1.53 23.51
C PHE A 48 13.27 1.99 22.05
N LYS A 49 14.33 2.72 21.69
CA LYS A 49 14.58 3.17 20.32
C LYS A 49 14.75 2.00 19.36
N TYR A 50 15.49 0.97 19.78
CA TYR A 50 15.69 -0.23 18.97
C TYR A 50 14.39 -0.96 18.69
N GLU A 51 13.57 -1.19 19.72
CA GLU A 51 12.27 -1.85 19.57
C GLU A 51 11.32 -1.04 18.70
N ALA A 52 11.27 0.29 18.84
CA ALA A 52 10.46 1.17 18.00
C ALA A 52 10.91 1.11 16.53
N GLN A 53 12.22 1.11 16.27
CA GLN A 53 12.76 1.01 14.92
C GLN A 53 12.48 -0.36 14.29
N LYS A 54 12.63 -1.43 15.06
CA LYS A 54 12.29 -2.79 14.63
C LYS A 54 10.83 -2.91 14.23
N LYS A 55 9.92 -2.37 15.05
CA LYS A 55 8.48 -2.35 14.78
C LYS A 55 8.15 -1.58 13.51
N ALA A 56 8.76 -0.41 13.31
CA ALA A 56 8.58 0.40 12.11
C ALA A 56 9.07 -0.34 10.85
N ASN A 57 10.22 -1.04 10.93
CA ASN A 57 10.75 -1.83 9.82
C ASN A 57 9.86 -3.03 9.48
N GLU A 58 9.33 -3.71 10.49
CA GLU A 58 8.37 -4.81 10.28
C GLU A 58 7.09 -4.32 9.61
N GLN A 59 6.56 -3.17 10.01
CA GLN A 59 5.40 -2.56 9.37
C GLN A 59 5.67 -2.19 7.92
N ARG A 60 6.85 -1.65 7.60
CA ARG A 60 7.26 -1.36 6.21
C ARG A 60 7.30 -2.62 5.35
N LYS A 61 7.83 -3.72 5.88
CA LYS A 61 7.87 -5.00 5.18
C LYS A 61 6.49 -5.59 4.94
N ARG A 62 5.54 -5.35 5.85
CA ARG A 62 4.15 -5.78 5.72
C ARG A 62 3.34 -4.92 4.78
N GLN A 63 3.70 -3.64 4.61
CA GLN A 63 3.07 -2.76 3.64
C GLN A 63 3.53 -3.15 2.24
N LYS A 64 2.68 -3.88 1.55
CA LYS A 64 2.90 -4.19 0.15
C LYS A 64 2.80 -2.90 -0.66
N THR A 65 3.87 -2.55 -1.36
CA THR A 65 3.88 -1.40 -2.25
C THR A 65 3.00 -1.72 -3.45
N GLN A 66 1.95 -0.92 -3.66
CA GLN A 66 1.10 -1.04 -4.84
C GLN A 66 1.88 -0.65 -6.08
N GLU A 67 2.02 -1.57 -7.03
CA GLU A 67 2.67 -1.36 -8.31
C GLU A 67 1.65 -1.24 -9.42
N ILE A 68 2.05 -0.65 -10.54
CA ILE A 68 1.27 -0.63 -11.77
C ILE A 68 1.87 -1.65 -12.73
N LYS A 69 1.12 -2.71 -13.02
CA LYS A 69 1.53 -3.74 -13.97
C LYS A 69 0.93 -3.45 -15.34
N GLU A 70 1.73 -3.56 -16.38
CA GLU A 70 1.27 -3.33 -17.75
C GLU A 70 0.97 -4.64 -18.46
N ILE A 71 -0.19 -4.71 -19.09
CA ILE A 71 -0.60 -5.80 -19.97
C ILE A 71 -0.83 -5.22 -21.37
N LYS A 72 -0.11 -5.74 -22.33
CA LYS A 72 -0.21 -5.33 -23.74
C LYS A 72 -1.10 -6.29 -24.50
N MET A 73 -2.05 -5.76 -25.25
CA MET A 73 -2.96 -6.51 -26.11
C MET A 73 -3.02 -5.89 -27.51
N ARG A 74 -3.59 -6.63 -28.44
CA ARG A 74 -3.89 -6.16 -29.81
C ARG A 74 -5.37 -6.25 -30.10
N PRO A 75 -5.92 -5.43 -31.01
CA PRO A 75 -7.35 -5.44 -31.29
C PRO A 75 -7.86 -6.78 -31.86
N ASN A 76 -7.01 -7.52 -32.54
CA ASN A 76 -7.31 -8.81 -33.15
C ASN A 76 -6.81 -10.01 -32.34
N ILE A 77 -6.69 -9.82 -31.02
CA ILE A 77 -6.23 -10.88 -30.10
C ILE A 77 -7.15 -12.13 -30.21
N ASP A 78 -6.54 -13.32 -30.30
CA ASP A 78 -7.32 -14.56 -30.27
C ASP A 78 -7.78 -14.91 -28.84
N ASP A 79 -8.74 -15.82 -28.72
CA ASP A 79 -9.33 -16.16 -27.43
C ASP A 79 -8.34 -16.80 -26.46
N HIS A 80 -7.43 -17.63 -26.97
CA HIS A 80 -6.43 -18.28 -26.13
C HIS A 80 -5.44 -17.26 -25.52
N ASP A 81 -4.94 -16.36 -26.35
CA ASP A 81 -4.03 -15.30 -25.90
C ASP A 81 -4.72 -14.31 -24.97
N TYR A 82 -5.97 -13.98 -25.28
CA TYR A 82 -6.83 -13.17 -24.40
C TYR A 82 -6.99 -13.81 -23.02
N ASP A 83 -7.35 -15.09 -22.96
CA ASP A 83 -7.53 -15.80 -21.70
C ASP A 83 -6.24 -15.87 -20.87
N THR A 84 -5.10 -16.10 -21.54
CA THR A 84 -3.79 -16.11 -20.89
C THR A 84 -3.48 -14.74 -20.24
N LYS A 85 -3.75 -13.66 -20.95
CA LYS A 85 -3.53 -12.31 -20.44
C LYS A 85 -4.51 -11.94 -19.34
N MET A 86 -5.75 -12.39 -19.45
CA MET A 86 -6.76 -12.18 -18.40
C MET A 86 -6.40 -12.87 -17.08
N LYS A 87 -5.81 -14.05 -17.14
CA LYS A 87 -5.30 -14.72 -15.93
C LYS A 87 -4.26 -13.86 -15.21
N LYS A 88 -3.36 -13.23 -15.96
CA LYS A 88 -2.36 -12.31 -15.40
C LYS A 88 -3.00 -11.05 -14.82
N VAL A 89 -3.99 -10.49 -15.49
CA VAL A 89 -4.74 -9.32 -14.99
C VAL A 89 -5.40 -9.63 -13.66
N VAL A 90 -6.11 -10.74 -13.57
CA VAL A 90 -6.77 -11.19 -12.33
C VAL A 90 -5.75 -11.40 -11.21
N GLU A 91 -4.64 -12.08 -11.52
CA GLU A 91 -3.56 -12.33 -10.56
C GLU A 91 -2.99 -11.02 -10.01
N PHE A 92 -2.69 -10.04 -10.86
CA PHE A 92 -2.18 -8.74 -10.42
C PHE A 92 -3.19 -7.97 -9.57
N LEU A 93 -4.46 -8.00 -9.92
CA LEU A 93 -5.52 -7.36 -9.15
C LEU A 93 -5.72 -8.03 -7.79
N GLU A 94 -5.67 -9.35 -7.72
CA GLU A 94 -5.74 -10.10 -6.46
C GLU A 94 -4.54 -9.81 -5.56
N ASP A 95 -3.37 -9.57 -6.16
CA ASP A 95 -2.16 -9.14 -5.44
C ASP A 95 -2.22 -7.71 -4.94
N GLY A 96 -3.26 -6.95 -5.29
CA GLY A 96 -3.43 -5.56 -4.87
C GLY A 96 -2.75 -4.54 -5.78
N ASP A 97 -2.26 -4.96 -6.94
CA ASP A 97 -1.62 -4.08 -7.92
C ASP A 97 -2.63 -3.47 -8.88
N LYS A 98 -2.31 -2.29 -9.41
CA LYS A 98 -3.05 -1.69 -10.51
C LYS A 98 -2.62 -2.32 -11.83
N VAL A 99 -3.53 -2.44 -12.77
CA VAL A 99 -3.26 -2.98 -14.11
C VAL A 99 -3.52 -1.92 -15.15
N LYS A 100 -2.48 -1.63 -15.94
CA LYS A 100 -2.58 -0.77 -17.11
C LYS A 100 -2.71 -1.66 -18.33
N VAL A 101 -3.88 -1.67 -18.95
CA VAL A 101 -4.13 -2.41 -20.19
C VAL A 101 -3.84 -1.51 -21.36
N THR A 102 -2.84 -1.89 -22.16
CA THR A 102 -2.42 -1.13 -23.34
C THR A 102 -2.84 -1.89 -24.59
N MET A 103 -3.67 -1.25 -25.42
CA MET A 103 -4.10 -1.76 -26.72
C MET A 103 -3.28 -1.05 -27.79
N ARG A 104 -2.39 -1.80 -28.47
CA ARG A 104 -1.53 -1.23 -29.49
C ARG A 104 -2.08 -1.50 -30.87
N PHE A 105 -2.24 -0.42 -31.65
CA PHE A 105 -2.70 -0.49 -33.02
C PHE A 105 -1.54 -0.35 -34.00
N ARG A 106 -1.52 -1.19 -35.02
CA ARG A 106 -0.68 -0.99 -36.21
C ARG A 106 -1.39 -0.03 -37.16
N GLY A 107 -0.67 0.55 -38.14
CA GLY A 107 -1.23 1.54 -39.05
C GLY A 107 -2.56 1.15 -39.72
N ARG A 108 -2.71 -0.12 -40.09
CA ARG A 108 -3.95 -0.64 -40.70
C ARG A 108 -5.08 -0.79 -39.68
N GLU A 109 -4.75 -1.00 -38.42
CA GLU A 109 -5.71 -1.23 -37.32
C GLU A 109 -6.26 0.08 -36.74
N MET A 110 -5.60 1.20 -37.02
CA MET A 110 -6.03 2.53 -36.54
C MET A 110 -7.45 2.90 -37.02
N ALA A 111 -7.85 2.42 -38.17
CA ALA A 111 -9.21 2.62 -38.72
C ALA A 111 -10.27 1.78 -37.96
N HIS A 112 -9.84 0.79 -37.17
CA HIS A 112 -10.70 -0.16 -36.45
C HIS A 112 -10.55 0.00 -34.94
N GLY A 113 -10.53 1.23 -34.45
CA GLY A 113 -10.46 1.52 -33.01
C GLY A 113 -11.58 0.89 -32.20
N GLU A 114 -12.72 0.59 -32.83
CA GLU A 114 -13.86 -0.07 -32.18
C GLU A 114 -13.55 -1.49 -31.72
N LEU A 115 -12.72 -2.24 -32.48
CA LEU A 115 -12.30 -3.58 -32.08
C LEU A 115 -11.48 -3.55 -30.80
N GLY A 116 -10.56 -2.60 -30.66
CA GLY A 116 -9.78 -2.40 -29.46
C GLY A 116 -10.66 -2.00 -28.28
N MET A 117 -11.59 -1.08 -28.48
CA MET A 117 -12.54 -0.68 -27.44
C MET A 117 -13.40 -1.86 -26.98
N ASN A 118 -13.85 -2.72 -27.88
CA ASN A 118 -14.63 -3.90 -27.52
C ASN A 118 -13.86 -4.87 -26.64
N VAL A 119 -12.56 -5.09 -26.95
CA VAL A 119 -11.69 -5.93 -26.12
C VAL A 119 -11.52 -5.30 -24.73
N LEU A 120 -11.29 -4.00 -24.63
CA LEU A 120 -11.15 -3.33 -23.36
C LEU A 120 -12.44 -3.35 -22.54
N ARG A 121 -13.60 -3.22 -23.16
CA ARG A 121 -14.90 -3.41 -22.50
C ARG A 121 -15.07 -4.81 -21.95
N ARG A 122 -14.66 -5.81 -22.71
CA ARG A 122 -14.70 -7.21 -22.27
C ARG A 122 -13.82 -7.42 -21.05
N VAL A 123 -12.62 -6.85 -21.03
CA VAL A 123 -11.72 -6.87 -19.86
C VAL A 123 -12.39 -6.21 -18.66
N GLN A 124 -12.97 -5.05 -18.85
CA GLN A 124 -13.67 -4.31 -17.79
C GLN A 124 -14.83 -5.10 -17.20
N GLU A 125 -15.66 -5.70 -18.03
CA GLU A 125 -16.80 -6.51 -17.60
C GLU A 125 -16.36 -7.76 -16.82
N GLN A 126 -15.34 -8.45 -17.29
CA GLN A 126 -14.83 -9.65 -16.63
C GLN A 126 -14.13 -9.36 -15.29
N THR A 127 -13.64 -8.15 -15.09
CA THR A 127 -12.97 -7.74 -13.84
C THR A 127 -13.82 -6.84 -12.97
N ALA A 128 -15.08 -6.62 -13.29
CA ALA A 128 -15.97 -5.69 -12.60
C ALA A 128 -16.10 -5.96 -11.09
N GLU A 129 -16.09 -7.23 -10.67
CA GLU A 129 -16.16 -7.62 -9.26
C GLU A 129 -14.83 -7.40 -8.50
N LEU A 130 -13.71 -7.51 -9.20
CA LEU A 130 -12.36 -7.43 -8.62
C LEU A 130 -11.76 -6.03 -8.68
N ALA A 131 -12.19 -5.22 -9.64
CA ALA A 131 -11.54 -3.95 -9.95
C ALA A 131 -12.54 -2.87 -10.33
N LYS A 132 -12.11 -1.63 -10.17
CA LYS A 132 -12.79 -0.44 -10.69
C LYS A 132 -11.93 0.19 -11.78
N VAL A 133 -12.57 0.86 -12.73
CA VAL A 133 -11.86 1.62 -13.76
C VAL A 133 -11.36 2.93 -13.15
N GLU A 134 -10.06 3.06 -13.00
CA GLU A 134 -9.42 4.30 -12.52
C GLU A 134 -9.28 5.31 -13.66
N ALA A 135 -8.89 4.83 -14.85
CA ALA A 135 -8.85 5.62 -16.06
C ALA A 135 -9.59 4.89 -17.18
N HIS A 136 -10.61 5.55 -17.74
CA HIS A 136 -11.38 5.01 -18.86
C HIS A 136 -10.52 4.88 -20.11
N PRO A 137 -10.86 3.96 -21.05
CA PRO A 137 -10.13 3.79 -22.28
C PRO A 137 -9.96 5.12 -23.04
N ARG A 138 -8.72 5.44 -23.37
CA ARG A 138 -8.35 6.69 -24.04
C ARG A 138 -7.30 6.42 -25.11
N MET A 139 -7.47 7.01 -26.28
CA MET A 139 -6.49 6.92 -27.36
C MET A 139 -5.32 7.87 -27.08
N GLU A 140 -4.10 7.33 -27.08
CA GLU A 140 -2.85 8.10 -27.02
C GLU A 140 -1.94 7.67 -28.17
N GLY A 141 -1.83 8.49 -29.20
CA GLY A 141 -1.08 8.17 -30.42
C GLY A 141 -1.64 6.91 -31.07
N ARG A 142 -0.84 5.86 -31.17
CA ARG A 142 -1.22 4.54 -31.75
C ARG A 142 -1.64 3.52 -30.69
N GLN A 143 -1.95 3.96 -29.48
CA GLN A 143 -2.28 3.11 -28.35
C GLN A 143 -3.57 3.56 -27.70
N MET A 144 -4.30 2.62 -27.16
CA MET A 144 -5.44 2.89 -26.28
C MET A 144 -5.10 2.37 -24.90
N LEU A 145 -5.29 3.18 -23.87
CA LEU A 145 -4.89 2.88 -22.50
C LEU A 145 -6.11 2.85 -21.59
N MET A 146 -6.14 1.86 -20.72
CA MET A 146 -7.12 1.76 -19.63
C MET A 146 -6.41 1.35 -18.35
N VAL A 147 -6.75 1.95 -17.22
CA VAL A 147 -6.18 1.60 -15.91
C VAL A 147 -7.26 1.03 -15.02
N LEU A 148 -7.00 -0.16 -14.50
CA LEU A 148 -7.83 -0.84 -13.52
C LEU A 148 -7.15 -0.80 -12.15
N ALA A 149 -7.91 -0.47 -11.12
CA ALA A 149 -7.46 -0.51 -9.75
C ALA A 149 -8.21 -1.58 -8.97
N PRO A 150 -7.56 -2.33 -8.06
CA PRO A 150 -8.25 -3.31 -7.23
C PRO A 150 -9.28 -2.61 -6.32
N LYS A 151 -10.40 -3.26 -6.13
CA LYS A 151 -11.43 -2.78 -5.20
C LYS A 151 -11.00 -2.90 -3.75
#